data_245447e84917c3ee287588273b536d1f
#
_entry.id   245447e84917c3ee287588273b536d1f
#
_cell.length_a   1.000
_cell.length_b   1.000
_cell.length_c   1.000
_cell.angle_alpha   90.00
_cell.angle_beta   90.00
_cell.angle_gamma   90.00
#
_symmetry.space_group_name_H-M   'P 1'
#
loop_
_entity.id
_entity.type
_entity.pdbx_description
1 polymer ?
#
loop_
_entity_poly.entity_id
_entity_poly.type
_entity_poly.pdbx_seq_one_letter_code
_entity_poly.pdbx_strand_id
1 'polypeptide(L)'
;MMHRVKKKNDVNQDKWIGVGGHAEDYESPEDCLLREVREETGLTLTDYRFRGIVTFSLKDAETQYMCLFTATGWEGKLNYDCVEGDLEWVRKDRIKDLKLWEGDKVFFKLLTEEVPFFSLKLYYEQDELKECVLNGEVLDWKSFLKFTGNEYDGSVSTVGSRT
;
A
#
# COMPACT_ATOMS: atom_id res chain seq x y z
N MET A 1 9.67 4.46 3.48
CA MET A 1 9.20 3.11 3.83
C MET A 1 9.60 2.82 5.27
N MET A 2 8.80 2.05 5.97
CA MET A 2 9.08 1.60 7.34
C MET A 2 9.36 0.09 7.35
N HIS A 3 10.47 -0.34 7.93
CA HIS A 3 10.80 -1.73 8.19
C HIS A 3 10.30 -2.11 9.59
N ARG A 4 9.31 -3.00 9.68
CA ARG A 4 8.63 -3.38 10.93
C ARG A 4 9.46 -4.37 11.75
N VAL A 5 10.51 -3.90 12.41
CA VAL A 5 11.46 -4.73 13.17
C VAL A 5 11.37 -4.54 14.69
N LYS A 6 10.70 -3.49 15.17
CA LYS A 6 10.69 -3.13 16.59
C LYS A 6 9.50 -3.72 17.36
N LYS A 7 8.37 -4.01 16.70
CA LYS A 7 7.15 -4.53 17.32
C LYS A 7 7.09 -6.05 17.21
N LYS A 8 7.02 -6.74 18.36
CA LYS A 8 6.85 -8.19 18.42
C LYS A 8 5.38 -8.58 18.23
N ASN A 9 5.12 -9.75 17.64
CA ASN A 9 3.78 -10.29 17.36
C ASN A 9 2.94 -9.38 16.44
N ASP A 10 3.59 -8.71 15.52
CA ASP A 10 2.97 -7.88 14.50
C ASP A 10 2.77 -8.71 13.21
N VAL A 11 1.58 -8.64 12.60
CA VAL A 11 1.28 -9.28 11.31
C VAL A 11 2.26 -8.82 10.21
N ASN A 12 2.81 -7.60 10.36
CA ASN A 12 3.81 -7.02 9.47
C ASN A 12 5.25 -7.25 9.93
N GLN A 13 5.49 -8.12 10.92
CA GLN A 13 6.83 -8.32 11.45
C GLN A 13 7.83 -8.66 10.35
N ASP A 14 8.98 -7.94 10.34
CA ASP A 14 10.05 -8.04 9.35
C ASP A 14 9.62 -7.74 7.89
N LYS A 15 8.49 -7.07 7.69
CA LYS A 15 8.06 -6.57 6.38
C LYS A 15 8.28 -5.06 6.27
N TRP A 16 8.42 -4.61 5.04
CA TRP A 16 8.43 -3.19 4.70
C TRP A 16 7.02 -2.73 4.35
N ILE A 17 6.59 -1.65 4.96
CA ILE A 17 5.26 -1.07 4.73
C ILE A 17 5.34 0.43 4.44
N GLY A 18 4.24 1.01 3.99
CA GLY A 18 4.03 2.45 3.98
C GLY A 18 3.97 3.03 5.40
N VAL A 19 4.05 4.33 5.50
CA VAL A 19 3.77 5.10 6.72
C VAL A 19 2.27 5.29 6.82
N GLY A 20 1.69 5.16 8.01
CA GLY A 20 0.27 5.35 8.25
C GLY A 20 -0.27 4.48 9.39
N GLY A 21 -1.49 4.77 9.81
CA GLY A 21 -2.16 4.07 10.91
C GLY A 21 -3.67 4.09 10.78
N HIS A 22 -4.36 3.91 11.89
CA HIS A 22 -5.80 3.89 11.96
C HIS A 22 -6.35 5.31 12.17
N ALA A 23 -7.47 5.61 11.50
CA ALA A 23 -8.17 6.87 11.75
C ALA A 23 -8.69 6.91 13.19
N GLU A 24 -8.59 8.07 13.83
CA GLU A 24 -9.22 8.36 15.09
C GLU A 24 -10.65 8.87 14.89
N ASP A 25 -11.41 8.99 15.99
CA ASP A 25 -12.78 9.53 15.93
C ASP A 25 -12.78 10.93 15.29
N TYR A 26 -13.69 11.13 14.35
CA TYR A 26 -13.91 12.38 13.59
C TYR A 26 -12.81 12.76 12.59
N GLU A 27 -11.81 11.91 12.33
CA GLU A 27 -10.83 12.12 11.29
C GLU A 27 -11.35 11.74 9.90
N SER A 28 -11.09 12.60 8.92
CA SER A 28 -11.14 12.23 7.51
C SER A 28 -9.89 11.38 7.15
N PRO A 29 -9.88 10.68 6.00
CA PRO A 29 -8.68 10.02 5.52
C PRO A 29 -7.45 10.96 5.41
N GLU A 30 -7.68 12.22 5.04
CA GLU A 30 -6.64 13.25 4.94
C GLU A 30 -6.13 13.69 6.33
N ASP A 31 -7.02 13.85 7.32
CA ASP A 31 -6.62 14.18 8.69
C ASP A 31 -5.74 13.08 9.28
N CYS A 32 -6.16 11.81 9.12
CA CYS A 32 -5.40 10.65 9.54
C CYS A 32 -4.03 10.61 8.85
N LEU A 33 -3.97 10.80 7.53
CA LEU A 33 -2.72 10.85 6.77
C LEU A 33 -1.75 11.88 7.35
N LEU A 34 -2.22 13.12 7.54
CA LEU A 34 -1.37 14.22 7.98
C LEU A 34 -0.86 14.01 9.40
N ARG A 35 -1.71 13.50 10.31
CA ARG A 35 -1.33 13.17 11.68
C ARG A 35 -0.31 12.04 11.71
N GLU A 36 -0.61 10.90 11.09
CA GLU A 36 0.25 9.72 11.12
C GLU A 36 1.63 9.98 10.50
N VAL A 37 1.68 10.65 9.34
CA VAL A 37 2.97 11.00 8.72
C VAL A 37 3.78 11.90 9.64
N ARG A 38 3.14 12.87 10.30
CA ARG A 38 3.85 13.76 11.22
C ARG A 38 4.36 13.04 12.46
N GLU A 39 3.54 12.17 13.05
CA GLU A 39 3.88 11.42 14.26
C GLU A 39 5.00 10.41 14.01
N GLU A 40 4.88 9.63 12.94
CA GLU A 40 5.84 8.58 12.64
C GLU A 40 7.15 9.09 12.04
N THR A 41 7.10 10.18 11.26
CA THR A 41 8.24 10.62 10.46
C THR A 41 8.79 12.00 10.81
N GLY A 42 8.01 12.84 11.50
CA GLY A 42 8.34 14.25 11.74
C GLY A 42 8.14 15.15 10.52
N LEU A 43 7.67 14.61 9.40
CA LEU A 43 7.42 15.38 8.19
C LEU A 43 6.00 15.97 8.19
N THR A 44 5.85 17.16 7.64
CA THR A 44 4.55 17.78 7.35
C THR A 44 4.33 17.78 5.85
N LEU A 45 3.30 17.06 5.39
CA LEU A 45 2.98 17.01 3.97
C LEU A 45 2.37 18.34 3.49
N THR A 46 2.84 18.82 2.33
CA THR A 46 2.36 20.06 1.69
C THR A 46 1.69 19.81 0.34
N ASP A 47 2.00 18.69 -0.31
CA ASP A 47 1.38 18.26 -1.55
C ASP A 47 1.18 16.74 -1.53
N TYR A 48 -0.07 16.29 -1.56
CA TYR A 48 -0.44 14.89 -1.52
C TYR A 48 -1.70 14.63 -2.35
N ARG A 49 -1.88 13.38 -2.73
CA ARG A 49 -2.99 12.98 -3.59
C ARG A 49 -3.56 11.64 -3.14
N PHE A 50 -4.88 11.56 -3.00
CA PHE A 50 -5.60 10.31 -2.77
C PHE A 50 -5.60 9.45 -4.04
N ARG A 51 -5.06 8.25 -3.98
CA ARG A 51 -4.81 7.41 -5.15
C ARG A 51 -5.77 6.23 -5.27
N GLY A 52 -6.27 5.71 -4.17
CA GLY A 52 -7.16 4.57 -4.20
C GLY A 52 -7.51 4.02 -2.83
N ILE A 53 -8.41 3.05 -2.84
CA ILE A 53 -8.79 2.27 -1.65
C ILE A 53 -8.33 0.84 -1.86
N VAL A 54 -7.58 0.32 -0.88
CA VAL A 54 -7.18 -1.07 -0.84
C VAL A 54 -7.97 -1.78 0.25
N THR A 55 -8.76 -2.78 -0.14
CA THR A 55 -9.44 -3.69 0.77
C THR A 55 -8.51 -4.85 1.08
N PHE A 56 -8.01 -4.91 2.30
CA PHE A 56 -7.18 -6.00 2.78
C PHE A 56 -8.04 -6.95 3.61
N SER A 57 -8.18 -8.18 3.15
CA SER A 57 -8.93 -9.23 3.82
C SER A 57 -8.02 -10.41 4.11
N LEU A 58 -7.92 -10.77 5.38
CA LEU A 58 -7.22 -11.96 5.83
C LEU A 58 -8.27 -12.94 6.35
N LYS A 59 -8.16 -14.21 6.00
CA LYS A 59 -9.06 -15.25 6.48
C LYS A 59 -9.12 -15.26 8.03
N ASP A 60 -10.33 -15.30 8.55
CA ASP A 60 -10.63 -15.31 9.98
C ASP A 60 -10.21 -14.02 10.73
N ALA A 61 -9.99 -12.92 10.02
CA ALA A 61 -9.70 -11.61 10.58
C ALA A 61 -10.64 -10.52 10.04
N GLU A 62 -10.67 -9.37 10.69
CA GLU A 62 -11.43 -8.22 10.20
C GLU A 62 -10.86 -7.70 8.88
N THR A 63 -11.77 -7.36 7.97
CA THR A 63 -11.40 -6.68 6.73
C THR A 63 -11.00 -5.24 7.01
N GLN A 64 -9.86 -4.80 6.49
CA GLN A 64 -9.37 -3.45 6.60
C GLN A 64 -9.49 -2.70 5.28
N TYR A 65 -9.84 -1.42 5.36
CA TYR A 65 -9.85 -0.52 4.21
C TYR A 65 -8.73 0.49 4.37
N MET A 66 -7.76 0.43 3.48
CA MET A 66 -6.63 1.36 3.47
C MET A 66 -6.87 2.45 2.44
N CYS A 67 -6.90 3.70 2.89
CA CYS A 67 -6.89 4.88 2.03
C CYS A 67 -5.45 5.15 1.59
N LEU A 68 -5.16 4.97 0.30
CA LEU A 68 -3.82 5.03 -0.25
C LEU A 68 -3.52 6.40 -0.82
N PHE A 69 -2.46 7.04 -0.35
CA PHE A 69 -2.01 8.35 -0.79
C PHE A 69 -0.60 8.33 -1.36
N THR A 70 -0.30 9.29 -2.21
CA THR A 70 1.07 9.67 -2.59
C THR A 70 1.31 11.12 -2.23
N ALA A 71 2.55 11.45 -1.85
CA ALA A 71 2.95 12.83 -1.57
C ALA A 71 4.18 13.20 -2.40
N THR A 72 4.19 14.42 -2.91
CA THR A 72 5.29 15.00 -3.70
C THR A 72 5.88 16.23 -3.05
N GLY A 73 5.23 16.78 -2.00
CA GLY A 73 5.71 17.90 -1.22
C GLY A 73 5.66 17.63 0.27
N TRP A 74 6.70 18.05 1.00
CA TRP A 74 6.78 17.99 2.45
C TRP A 74 7.77 19.01 3.00
N GLU A 75 7.59 19.35 4.27
CA GLU A 75 8.51 20.17 5.07
C GLU A 75 9.03 19.36 6.26
N GLY A 76 10.14 19.82 6.83
CA GLY A 76 10.77 19.15 7.98
C GLY A 76 11.88 18.19 7.58
N LYS A 77 12.33 17.42 8.56
CA LYS A 77 13.37 16.39 8.38
C LYS A 77 12.87 15.06 8.90
N LEU A 78 13.22 14.00 8.19
CA LEU A 78 12.88 12.64 8.61
C LEU A 78 13.48 12.36 9.99
N ASN A 79 12.61 12.01 10.93
CA ASN A 79 12.98 11.51 12.24
C ASN A 79 13.14 9.99 12.17
N TYR A 80 14.34 9.51 12.45
CA TYR A 80 14.65 8.07 12.42
C TYR A 80 14.30 7.34 13.74
N ASP A 81 13.84 8.06 14.77
CA ASP A 81 13.50 7.49 16.08
C ASP A 81 12.04 6.98 16.16
N CYS A 82 11.51 6.44 15.07
CA CYS A 82 10.19 5.83 15.05
C CYS A 82 10.17 4.58 15.94
N VAL A 83 9.19 4.51 16.85
CA VAL A 83 9.05 3.38 17.80
C VAL A 83 8.52 2.10 17.16
N GLU A 84 7.88 2.20 16.00
CA GLU A 84 7.25 1.09 15.31
C GLU A 84 8.19 0.31 14.38
N GLY A 85 9.20 0.98 13.86
CA GLY A 85 10.14 0.39 12.91
C GLY A 85 11.25 1.34 12.51
N ASP A 86 12.08 0.90 11.60
CA ASP A 86 13.16 1.71 11.03
C ASP A 86 12.67 2.38 9.75
N LEU A 87 12.83 3.71 9.69
CA LEU A 87 12.44 4.51 8.52
C LEU A 87 13.60 4.65 7.55
N GLU A 88 13.32 4.48 6.26
CA GLU A 88 14.30 4.64 5.20
C GLU A 88 13.68 5.27 3.95
N TRP A 89 14.44 6.17 3.31
CA TRP A 89 14.15 6.62 1.95
C TRP A 89 14.56 5.53 0.97
N VAL A 90 13.58 4.87 0.37
CA VAL A 90 13.79 3.79 -0.60
C VAL A 90 13.53 4.32 -2.01
N ARG A 91 14.46 4.10 -2.93
CA ARG A 91 14.25 4.42 -4.35
C ARG A 91 13.09 3.59 -4.91
N LYS A 92 12.25 4.19 -5.76
CA LYS A 92 11.06 3.53 -6.34
C LYS A 92 11.42 2.23 -7.07
N ASP A 93 12.53 2.20 -7.79
CA ASP A 93 13.00 1.01 -8.52
C ASP A 93 13.50 -0.14 -7.61
N ARG A 94 13.75 0.15 -6.33
CA ARG A 94 14.20 -0.84 -5.33
C ARG A 94 13.07 -1.38 -4.44
N ILE A 95 11.87 -0.79 -4.51
CA ILE A 95 10.72 -1.24 -3.69
C ILE A 95 10.41 -2.72 -3.94
N LYS A 96 10.49 -3.17 -5.18
CA LYS A 96 10.23 -4.57 -5.58
C LYS A 96 11.17 -5.59 -4.92
N ASP A 97 12.35 -5.16 -4.48
CA ASP A 97 13.37 -6.01 -3.85
C ASP A 97 13.17 -6.14 -2.33
N LEU A 98 12.25 -5.37 -1.76
CA LEU A 98 11.95 -5.39 -0.35
C LEU A 98 11.06 -6.59 0.01
N LYS A 99 11.12 -7.00 1.28
CA LYS A 99 10.19 -7.99 1.83
C LYS A 99 8.84 -7.33 2.10
N LEU A 100 7.94 -7.43 1.14
CA LEU A 100 6.59 -6.87 1.14
C LEU A 100 5.55 -7.99 1.23
N TRP A 101 4.32 -7.63 1.57
CA TRP A 101 3.17 -8.44 1.19
C TRP A 101 3.10 -8.53 -0.35
N GLU A 102 2.66 -9.67 -0.88
CA GLU A 102 2.64 -9.86 -2.34
C GLU A 102 1.71 -8.86 -3.05
N GLY A 103 0.57 -8.58 -2.44
CA GLY A 103 -0.38 -7.59 -2.94
C GLY A 103 0.11 -6.15 -2.89
N ASP A 104 1.03 -5.84 -1.97
CA ASP A 104 1.60 -4.48 -1.91
C ASP A 104 2.38 -4.16 -3.19
N LYS A 105 3.01 -5.15 -3.79
CA LYS A 105 3.69 -4.99 -5.08
C LYS A 105 2.73 -4.56 -6.18
N VAL A 106 1.47 -5.00 -6.12
CA VAL A 106 0.44 -4.62 -7.09
C VAL A 106 0.12 -3.14 -6.98
N PHE A 107 -0.23 -2.65 -5.79
CA PHE A 107 -0.54 -1.22 -5.67
C PHE A 107 0.70 -0.32 -5.82
N PHE A 108 1.89 -0.74 -5.43
CA PHE A 108 3.10 0.03 -5.73
C PHE A 108 3.33 0.18 -7.23
N LYS A 109 3.05 -0.87 -8.01
CA LYS A 109 3.12 -0.79 -9.47
C LYS A 109 2.08 0.18 -10.02
N LEU A 110 0.81 0.09 -9.59
CA LEU A 110 -0.25 1.02 -9.99
C LEU A 110 0.09 2.48 -9.66
N LEU A 111 0.67 2.73 -8.48
CA LEU A 111 1.13 4.06 -8.09
C LEU A 111 2.28 4.57 -8.96
N THR A 112 3.20 3.70 -9.36
CA THR A 112 4.36 4.06 -10.19
C THR A 112 3.93 4.36 -11.63
N GLU A 113 2.95 3.66 -12.15
CA GLU A 113 2.36 3.87 -13.47
C GLU A 113 1.36 5.03 -13.52
N GLU A 114 1.13 5.69 -12.37
CA GLU A 114 0.24 6.84 -12.22
C GLU A 114 -1.18 6.63 -12.75
N VAL A 115 -1.68 5.41 -12.57
CA VAL A 115 -3.06 5.08 -12.97
C VAL A 115 -4.07 6.00 -12.26
N PRO A 116 -5.29 6.18 -12.82
CA PRO A 116 -6.39 6.87 -12.15
C PRO A 116 -6.72 6.26 -10.79
N PHE A 117 -7.59 6.93 -10.01
CA PHE A 117 -8.09 6.39 -8.74
C PHE A 117 -8.62 4.96 -8.91
N PHE A 118 -8.22 4.05 -8.02
CA PHE A 118 -8.57 2.64 -8.12
C PHE A 118 -9.11 2.07 -6.81
N SER A 119 -9.86 0.99 -6.95
CA SER A 119 -10.25 0.10 -5.87
C SER A 119 -9.54 -1.24 -6.04
N LEU A 120 -8.79 -1.67 -5.05
CA LEU A 120 -8.03 -2.92 -5.08
C LEU A 120 -8.43 -3.79 -3.89
N LYS A 121 -8.92 -5.01 -4.13
CA LYS A 121 -9.16 -6.00 -3.08
C LYS A 121 -8.06 -7.06 -3.10
N LEU A 122 -7.51 -7.33 -1.94
CA LEU A 122 -6.48 -8.34 -1.69
C LEU A 122 -6.99 -9.31 -0.64
N TYR A 123 -7.19 -10.56 -1.00
CA TYR A 123 -7.61 -11.60 -0.07
C TYR A 123 -6.48 -12.59 0.18
N TYR A 124 -6.19 -12.81 1.46
CA TYR A 124 -5.13 -13.69 1.92
C TYR A 124 -5.66 -14.85 2.76
N GLU A 125 -5.01 -15.97 2.63
CA GLU A 125 -5.05 -17.06 3.60
C GLU A 125 -3.65 -17.25 4.17
N GLN A 126 -3.47 -17.02 5.46
CA GLN A 126 -2.16 -16.85 6.07
C GLN A 126 -1.35 -15.75 5.36
N ASP A 127 -0.13 -16.02 4.92
CA ASP A 127 0.72 -15.06 4.19
C ASP A 127 0.58 -15.18 2.65
N GLU A 128 -0.34 -16.02 2.15
CA GLU A 128 -0.49 -16.27 0.72
C GLU A 128 -1.65 -15.46 0.12
N LEU A 129 -1.34 -14.64 -0.89
CA LEU A 129 -2.35 -13.92 -1.67
C LEU A 129 -3.15 -14.92 -2.53
N LYS A 130 -4.44 -15.04 -2.28
CA LYS A 130 -5.36 -15.96 -2.97
C LYS A 130 -6.17 -15.28 -4.07
N GLU A 131 -6.58 -14.04 -3.84
CA GLU A 131 -7.39 -13.30 -4.80
C GLU A 131 -6.94 -11.85 -4.85
N CYS A 132 -6.90 -11.31 -6.05
CA CYS A 132 -6.67 -9.90 -6.32
C CYS A 132 -7.77 -9.41 -7.27
N VAL A 133 -8.47 -8.33 -6.88
CA VAL A 133 -9.55 -7.74 -7.69
C VAL A 133 -9.28 -6.25 -7.84
N LEU A 134 -9.16 -5.80 -9.09
CA LEU A 134 -8.93 -4.40 -9.44
C LEU A 134 -10.19 -3.81 -10.08
N ASN A 135 -10.73 -2.74 -9.50
CA ASN A 135 -11.92 -2.05 -9.99
C ASN A 135 -13.12 -2.99 -10.25
N GLY A 136 -13.27 -4.02 -9.40
CA GLY A 136 -14.35 -5.02 -9.50
C GLY A 136 -14.05 -6.21 -10.41
N GLU A 137 -12.90 -6.24 -11.09
CA GLU A 137 -12.50 -7.32 -11.98
C GLU A 137 -11.33 -8.14 -11.41
N VAL A 138 -11.40 -9.47 -11.54
CA VAL A 138 -10.33 -10.36 -11.05
C VAL A 138 -9.06 -10.11 -11.85
N LEU A 139 -7.96 -9.82 -11.15
CA LEU A 139 -6.66 -9.55 -11.74
C LEU A 139 -5.74 -10.78 -11.60
N ASP A 140 -5.16 -11.24 -12.71
CA ASP A 140 -3.99 -12.13 -12.66
C ASP A 140 -2.75 -11.32 -12.27
N TRP A 141 -2.57 -11.14 -10.95
CA TRP A 141 -1.48 -10.31 -10.42
C TRP A 141 -0.09 -10.88 -10.73
N LYS A 142 0.02 -12.20 -10.91
CA LYS A 142 1.32 -12.83 -11.22
C LYS A 142 1.80 -12.44 -12.61
N SER A 143 0.89 -12.42 -13.57
CA SER A 143 1.18 -11.91 -14.92
C SER A 143 1.34 -10.39 -14.90
N PHE A 144 0.46 -9.67 -14.20
CA PHE A 144 0.54 -8.21 -14.05
C PHE A 144 1.90 -7.75 -13.52
N LEU A 145 2.44 -8.41 -12.49
CA LEU A 145 3.74 -8.04 -11.89
C LEU A 145 4.95 -8.37 -12.79
N LYS A 146 4.80 -9.28 -13.76
CA LYS A 146 5.87 -9.62 -14.71
C LYS A 146 6.01 -8.60 -15.85
N PHE A 147 4.94 -7.87 -16.16
CA PHE A 147 4.96 -6.87 -17.22
C PHE A 147 5.84 -5.69 -16.83
N THR A 148 6.92 -5.46 -17.59
CA THR A 148 7.85 -4.33 -17.46
C THR A 148 7.66 -3.36 -18.62
N GLY A 149 6.46 -2.81 -18.80
CA GLY A 149 6.20 -1.88 -19.90
C GLY A 149 5.18 -0.81 -19.53
N ASN A 150 5.33 0.37 -20.09
CA ASN A 150 4.48 1.55 -19.93
C ASN A 150 3.08 1.41 -20.57
N GLU A 151 2.57 0.20 -20.72
CA GLU A 151 1.29 -0.07 -21.38
C GLU A 151 0.28 -0.69 -20.42
N TYR A 152 -0.12 0.09 -19.41
CA TYR A 152 -1.42 -0.13 -18.80
C TYR A 152 -2.45 0.59 -19.69
N ASP A 153 -3.08 -0.13 -20.61
CA ASP A 153 -4.11 0.40 -21.52
C ASP A 153 -5.51 0.47 -20.87
N GLY A 154 -5.61 0.15 -19.58
CA GLY A 154 -6.89 0.08 -18.88
C GLY A 154 -7.72 -1.17 -19.18
N SER A 155 -7.24 -2.06 -20.06
CA SER A 155 -7.90 -3.32 -20.34
C SER A 155 -7.41 -4.41 -19.39
N VAL A 156 -8.25 -4.78 -18.44
CA VAL A 156 -8.07 -6.00 -17.65
C VAL A 156 -8.48 -7.16 -18.55
N SER A 157 -7.55 -8.05 -18.86
CA SER A 157 -7.94 -9.31 -19.53
C SER A 157 -8.77 -10.12 -18.53
N THR A 158 -10.08 -10.11 -18.72
CA THR A 158 -11.02 -10.94 -17.99
C THR A 158 -10.71 -12.40 -18.31
N VAL A 159 -10.23 -13.15 -17.35
CA VAL A 159 -10.29 -14.61 -17.40
C VAL A 159 -11.77 -14.97 -17.25
N GLY A 160 -12.38 -15.42 -18.35
CA GLY A 160 -13.79 -15.62 -18.47
C GLY A 160 -14.39 -16.43 -17.32
N SER A 161 -15.48 -15.91 -16.77
CA SER A 161 -16.42 -16.64 -15.93
C SER A 161 -16.99 -17.79 -16.77
N ARG A 162 -16.68 -19.03 -16.42
CA ARG A 162 -17.54 -20.15 -16.81
C ARG A 162 -18.61 -20.29 -15.74
N THR A 163 -19.84 -20.10 -16.19
CA THR A 163 -21.09 -20.48 -15.53
C THR A 163 -21.05 -21.88 -14.94
#